data_7447c1acdb23eadeaaa5e8c047beb785
#
_entry.id   7447c1acdb23eadeaaa5e8c047beb785
#
_cell.length_a   1.000
_cell.length_b   1.000
_cell.length_c   1.000
_cell.angle_alpha   90.00
_cell.angle_beta   90.00
_cell.angle_gamma   90.00
#
_symmetry.space_group_name_H-M   'P 1'
#
loop_
_entity.id
_entity.type
_entity.pdbx_description
1 polymer ?
#
loop_
_entity_poly.entity_id
_entity_poly.type
_entity_poly.pdbx_seq_one_letter_code
_entity_poly.pdbx_strand_id
1 'polypeptide(L)'
;MSLEEKINQDLKTAMLAKEEATVRGLRAIKQVVLMAKTSGGGSISPEDEVKMLQKLVKQRKESVEIYLQQGREDLAKPELEEITVIEKYLPAMMSEEELIGIIKEAIVQTGAKTPQEMGKVMGFVTKQVAGKADNKLVSQLVKQLLGS
;
A
#
# COMPACT_ATOMS: atom_id res chain seq x y z
N MET A 1 -3.80 18.90 7.08
CA MET A 1 -5.07 18.36 6.57
C MET A 1 -5.06 16.85 6.72
N SER A 2 -6.09 16.29 7.35
CA SER A 2 -6.20 14.85 7.52
C SER A 2 -6.54 14.17 6.18
N LEU A 3 -6.34 12.85 6.12
CA LEU A 3 -6.72 12.08 4.92
C LEU A 3 -8.20 12.26 4.62
N GLU A 4 -9.06 12.18 5.65
CA GLU A 4 -10.51 12.36 5.49
C GLU A 4 -10.88 13.71 4.90
N GLU A 5 -10.27 14.78 5.40
CA GLU A 5 -10.51 16.13 4.90
C GLU A 5 -10.08 16.25 3.44
N LYS A 6 -8.91 15.71 3.12
CA LYS A 6 -8.39 15.72 1.76
C LYS A 6 -9.29 14.94 0.81
N ILE A 7 -9.74 13.77 1.22
CA ILE A 7 -10.65 12.94 0.41
C ILE A 7 -11.98 13.65 0.18
N ASN A 8 -12.54 14.27 1.21
CA ASN A 8 -13.80 15.01 1.08
C ASN A 8 -13.68 16.19 0.11
N GLN A 9 -12.57 16.92 0.19
CA GLN A 9 -12.31 18.05 -0.70
C GLN A 9 -12.12 17.57 -2.14
N ASP A 10 -11.30 16.54 -2.35
CA ASP A 10 -11.02 15.99 -3.67
C ASP A 10 -12.26 15.36 -4.29
N LEU A 11 -13.09 14.71 -3.47
CA LEU A 11 -14.36 14.13 -3.94
C LEU A 11 -15.30 15.21 -4.47
N LYS A 12 -15.41 16.31 -3.75
CA LYS A 12 -16.24 17.44 -4.19
C LYS A 12 -15.75 17.97 -5.54
N THR A 13 -14.46 18.16 -5.68
CA THR A 13 -13.83 18.62 -6.92
C THR A 13 -14.08 17.65 -8.08
N ALA A 14 -13.90 16.36 -7.83
CA ALA A 14 -14.10 15.32 -8.84
C ALA A 14 -15.56 15.22 -9.28
N MET A 15 -16.49 15.37 -8.35
CA MET A 15 -17.93 15.35 -8.66
C MET A 15 -18.31 16.53 -9.54
N LEU A 16 -17.79 17.72 -9.24
CA LEU A 16 -18.05 18.91 -10.05
C LEU A 16 -17.45 18.78 -11.45
N ALA A 17 -16.29 18.14 -11.56
CA ALA A 17 -15.61 17.89 -12.84
C ALA A 17 -16.18 16.68 -13.60
N LYS A 18 -17.10 15.94 -13.00
CA LYS A 18 -17.71 14.73 -13.57
C LYS A 18 -16.69 13.64 -13.90
N GLU A 19 -15.68 13.52 -13.07
CA GLU A 19 -14.63 12.48 -13.21
C GLU A 19 -15.09 11.21 -12.51
N GLU A 20 -15.85 10.37 -13.21
CA GLU A 20 -16.49 9.18 -12.63
C GLU A 20 -15.50 8.19 -11.99
N ALA A 21 -14.38 7.91 -12.65
CA ALA A 21 -13.37 6.99 -12.12
C ALA A 21 -12.76 7.52 -10.83
N THR A 22 -12.45 8.81 -10.80
CA THR A 22 -11.90 9.48 -9.60
C THR A 22 -12.90 9.42 -8.46
N VAL A 23 -14.17 9.70 -8.75
CA VAL A 23 -15.25 9.63 -7.74
C VAL A 23 -15.36 8.24 -7.14
N ARG A 24 -15.33 7.19 -7.97
CA ARG A 24 -15.42 5.81 -7.48
C ARG A 24 -14.25 5.47 -6.55
N GLY A 25 -13.03 5.81 -6.94
CA GLY A 25 -11.84 5.56 -6.14
C GLY A 25 -11.88 6.31 -4.80
N LEU A 26 -12.28 7.57 -4.82
CA LEU A 26 -12.38 8.40 -3.62
C LEU A 26 -13.47 7.90 -2.67
N ARG A 27 -14.60 7.45 -3.21
CA ARG A 27 -15.68 6.88 -2.39
C ARG A 27 -15.23 5.60 -1.70
N ALA A 28 -14.43 4.77 -2.36
CA ALA A 28 -13.89 3.57 -1.76
C ALA A 28 -12.98 3.91 -0.58
N ILE A 29 -12.13 4.92 -0.72
CA ILE A 29 -11.26 5.38 0.37
C ILE A 29 -12.11 5.93 1.52
N LYS A 30 -13.08 6.78 1.21
CA LYS A 30 -13.96 7.39 2.22
C LYS A 30 -14.68 6.32 3.03
N GLN A 31 -15.17 5.26 2.39
CA GLN A 31 -15.89 4.18 3.05
C GLN A 31 -15.01 3.49 4.10
N VAL A 32 -13.79 3.11 3.74
CA VAL A 32 -12.90 2.42 4.70
C VAL A 32 -12.45 3.34 5.83
N VAL A 33 -12.25 4.62 5.54
CA VAL A 33 -11.90 5.61 6.57
C VAL A 33 -13.04 5.75 7.59
N LEU A 34 -14.28 5.88 7.11
CA LEU A 34 -15.46 5.99 7.99
C LEU A 34 -15.66 4.73 8.82
N MET A 35 -15.49 3.55 8.21
CA MET A 35 -15.62 2.27 8.93
C MET A 35 -14.55 2.15 10.02
N ALA A 36 -13.33 2.54 9.73
CA ALA A 36 -12.23 2.50 10.69
C ALA A 36 -12.48 3.45 11.86
N LYS A 37 -13.03 4.63 11.60
CA LYS A 37 -13.36 5.62 12.64
C LYS A 37 -14.45 5.10 13.57
N THR A 38 -15.48 4.45 13.03
CA THR A 38 -16.58 3.94 13.84
C THR A 38 -16.18 2.73 14.68
N SER A 39 -15.26 1.90 14.20
CA SER A 39 -14.82 0.71 14.93
C SER A 39 -13.62 0.96 15.84
N GLY A 40 -12.84 2.00 15.58
CA GLY A 40 -11.54 2.23 16.24
C GLY A 40 -11.44 3.43 17.16
N GLY A 41 -12.53 4.04 17.57
CA GLY A 41 -12.50 5.13 18.56
C GLY A 41 -12.27 6.53 18.01
N GLY A 42 -12.48 6.75 16.72
CA GLY A 42 -12.59 8.09 16.14
C GLY A 42 -11.34 8.67 15.48
N SER A 43 -10.15 8.14 15.73
CA SER A 43 -8.95 8.62 15.06
C SER A 43 -8.18 7.44 14.44
N ILE A 44 -7.49 7.73 13.34
CA ILE A 44 -6.72 6.74 12.60
C ILE A 44 -5.29 7.28 12.49
N SER A 45 -4.30 6.46 12.85
CA SER A 45 -2.90 6.86 12.73
C SER A 45 -2.50 6.92 11.24
N PRO A 46 -1.50 7.74 10.89
CA PRO A 46 -0.99 7.77 9.51
C PRO A 46 -0.53 6.40 9.01
N GLU A 47 0.02 5.57 9.89
CA GLU A 47 0.43 4.21 9.53
C GLU A 47 -0.75 3.34 9.17
N ASP A 48 -1.83 3.44 9.94
CA ASP A 48 -3.06 2.69 9.67
C ASP A 48 -3.75 3.16 8.40
N GLU A 49 -3.69 4.47 8.12
CA GLU A 49 -4.20 5.02 6.86
C GLU A 49 -3.50 4.39 5.67
N VAL A 50 -2.17 4.28 5.73
CA VAL A 50 -1.37 3.64 4.66
C VAL A 50 -1.75 2.18 4.49
N LYS A 51 -1.89 1.45 5.59
CA LYS A 51 -2.29 0.03 5.55
C LYS A 51 -3.65 -0.18 4.92
N MET A 52 -4.62 0.68 5.25
CA MET A 52 -5.95 0.63 4.67
C MET A 52 -5.92 0.86 3.15
N LEU A 53 -5.16 1.85 2.71
CA LEU A 53 -5.03 2.17 1.29
C LEU A 53 -4.31 1.04 0.53
N GLN A 54 -3.27 0.46 1.12
CA GLN A 54 -2.56 -0.68 0.55
C GLN A 54 -3.49 -1.89 0.38
N LYS A 55 -4.35 -2.14 1.37
CA LYS A 55 -5.32 -3.23 1.31
C LYS A 55 -6.32 -3.02 0.19
N LEU A 56 -6.82 -1.79 0.02
CA LEU A 56 -7.72 -1.45 -1.09
C LEU A 56 -7.08 -1.73 -2.44
N VAL A 57 -5.83 -1.33 -2.61
CA VAL A 57 -5.09 -1.55 -3.86
C VAL A 57 -4.87 -3.05 -4.08
N LYS A 58 -4.46 -3.77 -3.05
CA LYS A 58 -4.21 -5.22 -3.15
C LYS A 58 -5.46 -5.98 -3.58
N GLN A 59 -6.60 -5.70 -2.95
CA GLN A 59 -7.86 -6.34 -3.29
C GLN A 59 -8.25 -6.12 -4.75
N ARG A 60 -8.03 -4.90 -5.25
CA ARG A 60 -8.33 -4.57 -6.64
C ARG A 60 -7.36 -5.21 -7.61
N LYS A 61 -6.09 -5.30 -7.28
CA LYS A 61 -5.10 -5.99 -8.10
C LYS A 61 -5.42 -7.48 -8.22
N GLU A 62 -5.87 -8.11 -7.14
CA GLU A 62 -6.30 -9.50 -7.16
C GLU A 62 -7.52 -9.69 -8.07
N SER A 63 -8.48 -8.77 -8.01
CA SER A 63 -9.65 -8.79 -8.89
C SER A 63 -9.25 -8.62 -10.36
N VAL A 64 -8.35 -7.69 -10.65
CA VAL A 64 -7.83 -7.45 -12.00
C VAL A 64 -7.21 -8.73 -12.56
N GLU A 65 -6.39 -9.40 -11.77
CA GLU A 65 -5.73 -10.62 -12.19
C GLU A 65 -6.74 -11.71 -12.56
N ILE A 66 -7.76 -11.89 -11.73
CA ILE A 66 -8.83 -12.86 -11.98
C ILE A 66 -9.59 -12.51 -13.26
N TYR A 67 -9.97 -11.25 -13.42
CA TYR A 67 -10.70 -10.81 -14.62
C TYR A 67 -9.88 -11.00 -15.90
N LEU A 68 -8.59 -10.70 -15.86
CA LEU A 68 -7.72 -10.89 -17.03
C LEU A 68 -7.56 -12.38 -17.37
N GLN A 69 -7.47 -13.26 -16.38
CA GLN A 69 -7.43 -14.70 -16.59
C GLN A 69 -8.70 -15.21 -17.24
N GLN A 70 -9.84 -14.58 -16.97
CA GLN A 70 -11.14 -14.93 -17.55
C GLN A 70 -11.41 -14.23 -18.88
N GLY A 71 -10.46 -13.44 -19.39
CA GLY A 71 -10.65 -12.68 -20.62
C GLY A 71 -11.60 -11.49 -20.47
N ARG A 72 -11.83 -11.03 -19.24
CA ARG A 72 -12.77 -9.93 -18.96
C ARG A 72 -12.04 -8.61 -18.72
N GLU A 73 -11.44 -8.09 -19.79
CA GLU A 73 -10.76 -6.78 -19.74
C GLU A 73 -11.73 -5.66 -19.39
N ASP A 74 -12.99 -5.80 -19.80
CA ASP A 74 -14.06 -4.84 -19.49
C ASP A 74 -14.29 -4.67 -17.98
N LEU A 75 -14.18 -5.76 -17.21
CA LEU A 75 -14.31 -5.73 -15.76
C LEU A 75 -13.02 -5.30 -15.06
N ALA A 76 -11.87 -5.58 -15.66
CA ALA A 76 -10.56 -5.20 -15.13
C ALA A 76 -10.33 -3.69 -15.21
N LYS A 77 -10.82 -3.04 -16.28
CA LYS A 77 -10.59 -1.62 -16.53
C LYS A 77 -11.04 -0.71 -15.37
N PRO A 78 -12.28 -0.81 -14.85
CA PRO A 78 -12.70 0.03 -13.73
C PRO A 78 -11.85 -0.18 -12.48
N GLU A 79 -11.43 -1.42 -12.22
CA GLU A 79 -10.56 -1.73 -11.08
C GLU A 79 -9.19 -1.04 -11.22
N LEU A 80 -8.60 -1.08 -12.41
CA LEU A 80 -7.34 -0.42 -12.69
C LEU A 80 -7.44 1.10 -12.54
N GLU A 81 -8.54 1.70 -12.98
CA GLU A 81 -8.79 3.12 -12.81
C GLU A 81 -8.86 3.51 -11.33
N GLU A 82 -9.55 2.72 -10.52
CA GLU A 82 -9.65 2.94 -9.07
C GLU A 82 -8.30 2.79 -8.38
N ILE A 83 -7.49 1.80 -8.78
CA ILE A 83 -6.14 1.63 -8.27
C ILE A 83 -5.31 2.90 -8.50
N THR A 84 -5.37 3.45 -9.70
CA THR A 84 -4.64 4.68 -10.04
C THR A 84 -5.02 5.85 -9.13
N VAL A 85 -6.30 5.98 -8.82
CA VAL A 85 -6.80 7.02 -7.93
C VAL A 85 -6.30 6.81 -6.50
N ILE A 86 -6.42 5.58 -5.98
CA ILE A 86 -6.05 5.25 -4.61
C ILE A 86 -4.55 5.43 -4.40
N GLU A 87 -3.73 5.02 -5.36
CA GLU A 87 -2.27 5.13 -5.27
C GLU A 87 -1.76 6.56 -5.11
N LYS A 88 -2.53 7.55 -5.55
CA LYS A 88 -2.18 8.97 -5.38
C LYS A 88 -2.11 9.39 -3.91
N TYR A 89 -2.79 8.66 -3.04
CA TYR A 89 -2.83 8.95 -1.59
C TYR A 89 -1.85 8.09 -0.79
N LEU A 90 -1.17 7.16 -1.45
CA LEU A 90 -0.12 6.37 -0.83
C LEU A 90 1.21 7.10 -0.89
N PRO A 91 2.10 6.92 0.12
CA PRO A 91 3.46 7.45 0.03
C PRO A 91 4.16 6.86 -1.18
N ALA A 92 5.13 7.59 -1.74
CA ALA A 92 5.94 7.08 -2.83
C ALA A 92 6.64 5.80 -2.38
N MET A 93 6.50 4.73 -3.16
CA MET A 93 7.16 3.46 -2.85
C MET A 93 8.67 3.58 -3.05
N MET A 94 9.43 2.90 -2.21
CA MET A 94 10.87 2.85 -2.33
C MET A 94 11.27 2.05 -3.56
N SER A 95 12.34 2.48 -4.24
CA SER A 95 12.94 1.69 -5.31
C SER A 95 13.59 0.44 -4.70
N GLU A 96 13.78 -0.58 -5.54
CA GLU A 96 14.45 -1.80 -5.10
C GLU A 96 15.88 -1.52 -4.61
N GLU A 97 16.58 -0.59 -5.27
CA GLU A 97 17.92 -0.18 -4.86
C GLU A 97 17.95 0.44 -3.46
N GLU A 98 17.03 1.35 -3.17
CA GLU A 98 16.91 1.96 -1.85
C GLU A 98 16.60 0.90 -0.79
N LEU A 99 15.72 -0.02 -1.12
CA LEU A 99 15.33 -1.11 -0.23
C LEU A 99 16.50 -2.04 0.07
N ILE A 100 17.29 -2.39 -0.95
CA ILE A 100 18.49 -3.23 -0.78
C ILE A 100 19.49 -2.55 0.15
N GLY A 101 19.68 -1.23 0.00
CA GLY A 101 20.56 -0.45 0.89
C GLY A 101 20.12 -0.53 2.35
N ILE A 102 18.83 -0.38 2.60
CA ILE A 102 18.28 -0.48 3.96
C ILE A 102 18.45 -1.90 4.51
N ILE A 103 18.23 -2.92 3.70
CA ILE A 103 18.38 -4.32 4.12
C ILE A 103 19.83 -4.64 4.45
N LYS A 104 20.79 -4.19 3.65
CA LYS A 104 22.22 -4.39 3.93
C LYS A 104 22.62 -3.74 5.24
N GLU A 105 22.13 -2.53 5.50
CA GLU A 105 22.37 -1.84 6.76
C GLU A 105 21.77 -2.61 7.93
N ALA A 106 20.54 -3.12 7.75
CA ALA A 106 19.86 -3.91 8.77
C ALA A 106 20.64 -5.19 9.11
N ILE A 107 21.20 -5.85 8.10
CA ILE A 107 22.02 -7.05 8.29
C ILE A 107 23.26 -6.72 9.14
N VAL A 108 23.93 -5.60 8.84
CA VAL A 108 25.08 -5.15 9.62
C VAL A 108 24.68 -4.82 11.06
N GLN A 109 23.59 -4.07 11.25
CA GLN A 109 23.13 -3.63 12.56
C GLN A 109 22.68 -4.80 13.45
N THR A 110 22.02 -5.79 12.87
CA THR A 110 21.52 -6.95 13.62
C THR A 110 22.56 -8.06 13.76
N GLY A 111 23.63 -8.02 12.98
CA GLY A 111 24.64 -9.06 12.97
C GLY A 111 24.18 -10.38 12.35
N ALA A 112 23.05 -10.37 11.64
CA ALA A 112 22.50 -11.59 11.02
C ALA A 112 23.44 -12.13 9.93
N LYS A 113 23.61 -13.45 9.89
CA LYS A 113 24.50 -14.12 8.94
C LYS A 113 23.81 -15.25 8.16
N THR A 114 22.67 -15.72 8.63
CA THR A 114 21.99 -16.88 8.06
C THR A 114 20.51 -16.55 7.82
N PRO A 115 19.84 -17.27 6.89
CA PRO A 115 18.41 -17.10 6.66
C PRO A 115 17.53 -17.33 7.90
N GLN A 116 17.99 -18.13 8.87
CA GLN A 116 17.26 -18.35 10.12
C GLN A 116 17.16 -17.09 10.97
N GLU A 117 18.02 -16.11 10.75
CA GLU A 117 18.01 -14.82 11.46
C GLU A 117 17.17 -13.76 10.76
N MET A 118 16.44 -14.16 9.72
CA MET A 118 15.62 -13.29 8.90
C MET A 118 14.63 -12.43 9.72
N GLY A 119 14.06 -13.00 10.79
CA GLY A 119 13.13 -12.29 11.65
C GLY A 119 13.69 -11.00 12.25
N LYS A 120 14.96 -11.02 12.64
CA LYS A 120 15.64 -9.84 13.19
C LYS A 120 15.78 -8.73 12.14
N VAL A 121 16.19 -9.12 10.93
CA VAL A 121 16.36 -8.20 9.81
C VAL A 121 15.01 -7.63 9.40
N MET A 122 13.97 -8.46 9.30
CA MET A 122 12.62 -8.02 8.95
C MET A 122 12.08 -7.00 9.94
N GLY A 123 12.29 -7.23 11.24
CA GLY A 123 11.85 -6.29 12.27
C GLY A 123 12.49 -4.91 12.12
N PHE A 124 13.78 -4.88 11.82
CA PHE A 124 14.49 -3.62 11.58
C PHE A 124 14.01 -2.93 10.30
N VAL A 125 13.95 -3.67 9.20
CA VAL A 125 13.56 -3.13 7.89
C VAL A 125 12.13 -2.62 7.89
N THR A 126 11.20 -3.36 8.49
CA THR A 126 9.79 -2.97 8.55
C THR A 126 9.61 -1.60 9.20
N LYS A 127 10.36 -1.31 10.25
CA LYS A 127 10.32 0.01 10.91
C LYS A 127 10.87 1.11 10.01
N GLN A 128 11.93 0.81 9.28
CA GLN A 128 12.59 1.79 8.39
C GLN A 128 11.73 2.14 7.18
N VAL A 129 11.10 1.16 6.58
CA VAL A 129 10.32 1.38 5.35
C VAL A 129 8.91 1.91 5.63
N ALA A 130 8.35 1.67 6.80
CA ALA A 130 7.07 2.24 7.26
C ALA A 130 5.97 2.24 6.19
N GLY A 131 5.75 1.10 5.53
CA GLY A 131 4.72 0.94 4.51
C GLY A 131 5.10 1.40 3.10
N LYS A 132 6.34 1.87 2.90
CA LYS A 132 6.82 2.32 1.58
C LYS A 132 7.35 1.18 0.71
N ALA A 133 7.21 -0.05 1.13
CA ALA A 133 7.62 -1.22 0.38
C ALA A 133 6.67 -2.37 0.63
N ASP A 134 6.52 -3.24 -0.38
CA ASP A 134 5.71 -4.45 -0.24
C ASP A 134 6.47 -5.45 0.64
N ASN A 135 5.83 -5.91 1.71
CA ASN A 135 6.43 -6.86 2.64
C ASN A 135 6.91 -8.15 1.96
N LYS A 136 6.21 -8.58 0.92
CA LYS A 136 6.59 -9.77 0.16
C LYS A 136 7.93 -9.56 -0.56
N LEU A 137 8.09 -8.39 -1.19
CA LEU A 137 9.35 -8.03 -1.85
C LEU A 137 10.48 -7.90 -0.82
N VAL A 138 10.22 -7.24 0.30
CA VAL A 138 11.19 -7.11 1.40
C VAL A 138 11.67 -8.48 1.86
N SER A 139 10.74 -9.39 2.09
CA SER A 139 11.03 -10.75 2.52
C SER A 139 11.92 -11.49 1.53
N GLN A 140 11.61 -11.39 0.24
CA GLN A 140 12.40 -12.01 -0.83
C GLN A 140 13.83 -11.46 -0.87
N LEU A 141 13.98 -10.15 -0.78
CA LEU A 141 15.30 -9.50 -0.82
C LEU A 141 16.14 -9.84 0.41
N VAL A 142 15.52 -9.84 1.59
CA VAL A 142 16.21 -10.23 2.83
C VAL A 142 16.75 -11.65 2.70
N LYS A 143 15.94 -12.57 2.22
CA LYS A 143 16.33 -13.97 2.03
C LYS A 143 17.50 -14.09 1.06
N GLN A 144 17.46 -13.36 -0.06
CA GLN A 144 18.54 -13.36 -1.05
C GLN A 144 19.84 -12.81 -0.46
N LEU A 145 19.76 -11.72 0.28
CA LEU A 145 20.95 -11.06 0.83
C LEU A 145 21.55 -11.80 2.03
N LEU A 146 20.79 -12.65 2.70
CA LEU A 146 21.29 -13.51 3.77
C LEU A 146 21.93 -14.81 3.25
N GLY A 147 22.04 -14.97 1.94
CA GLY A 147 22.78 -16.07 1.36
C GLY A 147 22.03 -17.39 1.22
N SER A 148 20.77 -17.27 0.92
CA SER A 148 19.93 -18.43 0.65
C SER A 148 20.50 -19.31 -0.45
#